data_2faf6143cd8105f2960ed1f48147fa79
#
_entry.id   2faf6143cd8105f2960ed1f48147fa79
#
_cell.length_a   1.000
_cell.length_b   1.000
_cell.length_c   1.000
_cell.angle_alpha   90.00
_cell.angle_beta   90.00
_cell.angle_gamma   90.00
#
_symmetry.space_group_name_H-M   'P 1'
#
loop_
_entity.id
_entity.type
_entity.pdbx_description
1 polymer ?
#
loop_
_entity_poly.entity_id
_entity_poly.type
_entity_poly.pdbx_seq_one_letter_code
_entity_poly.pdbx_strand_id
1 'polypeptide(L)'
;MNQQPFLSSISPLIPGGEDLEQTVVFYEQTLGFKRIHQEGNPIYMAIVQRDNVQIFLLKKEDRQVAKEMSLRISVNQIEQLYEELQAKEEIIHPEGKLETKPWGVKEFVVLDPMGVCLTFCEPVERQ
;
A
#
# COMPACT_ATOMS: atom_id res chain seq x y z
N MET A 1 -38.87 -3.64 -3.55
CA MET A 1 -37.73 -3.24 -4.38
C MET A 1 -36.60 -4.22 -4.18
N ASN A 2 -36.17 -4.87 -5.25
CA ASN A 2 -35.13 -5.88 -5.18
C ASN A 2 -33.77 -5.22 -5.31
N GLN A 3 -32.94 -5.36 -4.28
CA GLN A 3 -31.56 -4.91 -4.36
C GLN A 3 -30.69 -6.07 -4.80
N GLN A 4 -29.87 -5.83 -5.80
CA GLN A 4 -28.90 -6.80 -6.27
C GLN A 4 -27.64 -6.72 -5.43
N PRO A 5 -26.99 -7.84 -5.12
CA PRO A 5 -25.68 -7.80 -4.49
C PRO A 5 -24.73 -6.95 -5.33
N PHE A 6 -23.85 -6.21 -4.66
CA PHE A 6 -22.92 -5.30 -5.31
C PHE A 6 -21.56 -5.40 -4.62
N LEU A 7 -20.53 -5.74 -5.38
CA LEU A 7 -19.17 -5.81 -4.86
C LEU A 7 -18.56 -4.41 -4.89
N SER A 8 -18.27 -3.85 -3.71
CA SER A 8 -17.87 -2.44 -3.62
C SER A 8 -16.36 -2.21 -3.54
N SER A 9 -15.62 -3.13 -2.93
CA SER A 9 -14.19 -2.94 -2.79
C SER A 9 -13.54 -4.25 -2.38
N ILE A 10 -12.22 -4.25 -2.40
CA ILE A 10 -11.43 -5.37 -1.93
C ILE A 10 -10.33 -4.81 -1.01
N SER A 11 -10.05 -5.52 0.09
CA SER A 11 -9.00 -5.12 1.01
C SER A 11 -8.01 -6.26 1.13
N PRO A 12 -6.71 -6.01 0.88
CA PRO A 12 -5.71 -7.06 1.02
C PRO A 12 -5.41 -7.33 2.49
N LEU A 13 -5.08 -8.59 2.79
CA LEU A 13 -4.54 -9.01 4.08
C LEU A 13 -3.10 -9.41 3.82
N ILE A 14 -2.14 -8.69 4.43
CA ILE A 14 -0.73 -8.94 4.16
C ILE A 14 0.04 -9.17 5.47
N PRO A 15 1.16 -9.92 5.39
CA PRO A 15 1.99 -10.12 6.58
C PRO A 15 2.68 -8.82 6.96
N GLY A 16 2.61 -8.47 8.24
CA GLY A 16 3.20 -7.26 8.78
C GLY A 16 4.42 -7.51 9.67
N GLY A 17 4.83 -8.76 9.81
CA GLY A 17 6.02 -9.11 10.58
C GLY A 17 5.73 -9.39 12.05
N GLU A 18 6.75 -9.87 12.75
CA GLU A 18 6.68 -10.13 14.18
C GLU A 18 6.48 -8.84 14.97
N ASP A 19 7.15 -7.76 14.56
CA ASP A 19 6.97 -6.45 15.16
C ASP A 19 5.94 -5.69 14.30
N LEU A 20 4.67 -6.06 14.50
CA LEU A 20 3.59 -5.46 13.71
C LEU A 20 3.47 -3.97 13.96
N GLU A 21 3.72 -3.53 15.19
CA GLU A 21 3.65 -2.11 15.53
C GLU A 21 4.59 -1.27 14.64
N GLN A 22 5.80 -1.75 14.44
CA GLN A 22 6.77 -1.06 13.60
C GLN A 22 6.28 -0.92 12.15
N THR A 23 5.69 -1.99 11.62
CA THR A 23 5.15 -1.96 10.27
C THR A 23 3.97 -1.00 10.16
N VAL A 24 3.07 -1.01 11.14
CA VAL A 24 1.94 -0.07 11.15
C VAL A 24 2.43 1.37 11.20
N VAL A 25 3.45 1.66 12.01
CA VAL A 25 4.03 3.01 12.09
C VAL A 25 4.59 3.45 10.74
N PHE A 26 5.19 2.54 9.97
CA PHE A 26 5.64 2.85 8.63
C PHE A 26 4.46 3.32 7.74
N TYR A 27 3.36 2.57 7.76
CA TYR A 27 2.18 2.97 6.98
C TYR A 27 1.61 4.31 7.45
N GLU A 28 1.65 4.58 8.76
CA GLU A 28 1.15 5.84 9.30
C GLU A 28 2.07 7.01 8.95
N GLN A 29 3.33 6.91 9.29
CA GLN A 29 4.25 8.05 9.23
C GLN A 29 4.86 8.25 7.85
N THR A 30 5.11 7.16 7.13
CA THR A 30 5.75 7.25 5.82
C THR A 30 4.73 7.35 4.69
N LEU A 31 3.67 6.54 4.75
CA LEU A 31 2.69 6.47 3.67
C LEU A 31 1.40 7.27 3.93
N GLY A 32 1.28 7.87 5.11
CA GLY A 32 0.14 8.73 5.41
C GLY A 32 -1.18 8.02 5.67
N PHE A 33 -1.14 6.74 6.01
CA PHE A 33 -2.33 6.00 6.38
C PHE A 33 -2.71 6.30 7.83
N LYS A 34 -3.96 6.03 8.18
CA LYS A 34 -4.44 6.09 9.56
C LYS A 34 -4.74 4.69 10.05
N ARG A 35 -4.35 4.41 11.30
CA ARG A 35 -4.74 3.17 11.97
C ARG A 35 -6.19 3.34 12.40
N ILE A 36 -7.10 2.60 11.76
CA ILE A 36 -8.52 2.72 12.06
C ILE A 36 -9.04 1.61 12.96
N HIS A 37 -8.26 0.54 13.14
CA HIS A 37 -8.63 -0.56 14.02
C HIS A 37 -7.39 -1.38 14.35
N GLN A 38 -7.39 -1.99 15.55
CA GLN A 38 -6.33 -2.91 15.94
C GLN A 38 -6.88 -3.91 16.96
N GLU A 39 -6.24 -5.08 17.03
CA GLU A 39 -6.58 -6.14 17.98
C GLU A 39 -5.32 -6.63 18.67
N GLY A 40 -5.43 -6.91 19.96
CA GLY A 40 -4.36 -7.50 20.75
C GLY A 40 -3.44 -6.50 21.43
N ASN A 41 -2.71 -7.02 22.44
CA ASN A 41 -1.71 -6.26 23.18
C ASN A 41 -0.61 -7.23 23.65
N PRO A 42 0.54 -7.30 22.93
CA PRO A 42 0.86 -6.54 21.71
C PRO A 42 -0.08 -6.89 20.56
N ILE A 43 -0.18 -5.96 19.60
CA ILE A 43 -1.14 -6.13 18.50
C ILE A 43 -0.76 -7.30 17.60
N TYR A 44 -1.80 -8.03 17.14
CA TYR A 44 -1.60 -9.11 16.17
C TYR A 44 -2.32 -8.80 14.85
N MET A 45 -3.12 -7.74 14.81
CA MET A 45 -3.82 -7.31 13.60
C MET A 45 -4.06 -5.81 13.68
N ALA A 46 -3.94 -5.14 12.54
CA ALA A 46 -4.30 -3.73 12.43
C ALA A 46 -4.87 -3.47 11.04
N ILE A 47 -5.78 -2.49 10.98
CA ILE A 47 -6.33 -2.02 9.71
C ILE A 47 -5.89 -0.57 9.55
N VAL A 48 -5.25 -0.30 8.41
CA VAL A 48 -4.82 1.06 8.08
C VAL A 48 -5.56 1.52 6.84
N GLN A 49 -5.84 2.82 6.78
CA GLN A 49 -6.61 3.39 5.67
C GLN A 49 -6.07 4.76 5.27
N ARG A 50 -5.94 4.98 3.99
CA ARG A 50 -5.70 6.31 3.42
C ARG A 50 -6.71 6.48 2.29
N ASP A 51 -7.51 7.55 2.38
CA ASP A 51 -8.62 7.79 1.45
C ASP A 51 -9.49 6.54 1.35
N ASN A 52 -9.64 5.96 0.18
CA ASN A 52 -10.49 4.77 -0.02
C ASN A 52 -9.70 3.45 0.03
N VAL A 53 -8.42 3.50 0.38
CA VAL A 53 -7.58 2.30 0.40
C VAL A 53 -7.44 1.78 1.82
N GLN A 54 -7.86 0.54 2.04
CA GLN A 54 -7.77 -0.14 3.31
C GLN A 54 -6.87 -1.35 3.19
N ILE A 55 -5.95 -1.51 4.13
CA ILE A 55 -5.02 -2.65 4.15
C ILE A 55 -5.07 -3.28 5.53
N PHE A 56 -5.24 -4.61 5.59
CA PHE A 56 -5.18 -5.39 6.82
C PHE A 56 -3.76 -5.90 7.01
N LEU A 57 -3.15 -5.57 8.14
CA LEU A 57 -1.79 -5.99 8.48
C LEU A 57 -1.87 -7.03 9.59
N LEU A 58 -1.30 -8.20 9.34
CA LEU A 58 -1.34 -9.32 10.29
C LEU A 58 0.04 -9.59 10.85
N LYS A 59 0.10 -9.97 12.14
CA LYS A 59 1.36 -10.36 12.76
C LYS A 59 1.77 -11.71 12.21
N LYS A 60 2.59 -11.70 11.18
CA LYS A 60 3.02 -12.88 10.48
C LYS A 60 4.39 -12.64 9.88
N GLU A 61 5.36 -13.44 10.29
CA GLU A 61 6.75 -13.30 9.83
C GLU A 61 6.99 -14.22 8.65
N ASP A 62 6.35 -13.94 7.54
CA ASP A 62 6.51 -14.72 6.32
C ASP A 62 7.11 -13.83 5.25
N ARG A 63 8.42 -13.59 5.36
CA ARG A 63 9.12 -12.69 4.44
C ARG A 63 9.18 -13.24 3.03
N GLN A 64 9.20 -14.57 2.89
CA GLN A 64 9.23 -15.17 1.57
C GLN A 64 7.94 -14.86 0.80
N VAL A 65 6.81 -15.03 1.47
CA VAL A 65 5.51 -14.68 0.86
C VAL A 65 5.41 -13.18 0.64
N ALA A 66 5.81 -12.38 1.62
CA ALA A 66 5.73 -10.92 1.51
C ALA A 66 6.49 -10.41 0.29
N LYS A 67 7.68 -10.94 0.03
CA LYS A 67 8.50 -10.53 -1.10
C LYS A 67 7.86 -10.86 -2.45
N GLU A 68 6.96 -11.81 -2.47
CA GLU A 68 6.26 -12.22 -3.69
C GLU A 68 4.92 -11.49 -3.86
N MET A 69 4.52 -10.70 -2.87
CA MET A 69 3.24 -9.98 -2.92
C MET A 69 3.42 -8.62 -3.56
N SER A 70 2.43 -8.26 -4.37
CA SER A 70 2.39 -6.96 -5.02
C SER A 70 0.97 -6.42 -4.95
N LEU A 71 0.84 -5.20 -4.46
CA LEU A 71 -0.43 -4.49 -4.42
C LEU A 71 -0.38 -3.37 -5.43
N ARG A 72 -1.39 -3.28 -6.28
CA ARG A 72 -1.52 -2.17 -7.22
C ARG A 72 -2.54 -1.20 -6.66
N ILE A 73 -2.11 0.02 -6.41
CA ILE A 73 -2.93 1.05 -5.77
C ILE A 73 -3.14 2.18 -6.78
N SER A 74 -4.37 2.37 -7.21
CA SER A 74 -4.71 3.44 -8.13
C SER A 74 -4.70 4.78 -7.41
N VAL A 75 -4.11 5.77 -8.04
CA VAL A 75 -3.90 7.10 -7.45
C VAL A 75 -4.32 8.17 -8.44
N ASN A 76 -4.90 9.24 -7.93
CA ASN A 76 -5.07 10.47 -8.69
C ASN A 76 -3.94 11.40 -8.30
N GLN A 77 -3.35 12.12 -9.26
CA GLN A 77 -2.25 13.04 -9.02
C GLN A 77 -0.99 12.32 -8.56
N ILE A 78 -0.57 11.32 -9.33
CA ILE A 78 0.54 10.46 -8.95
C ILE A 78 1.87 11.23 -8.83
N GLU A 79 2.08 12.28 -9.63
CA GLU A 79 3.30 13.08 -9.52
C GLU A 79 3.41 13.74 -8.15
N GLN A 80 2.28 14.23 -7.61
CA GLN A 80 2.27 14.84 -6.29
C GLN A 80 2.54 13.82 -5.19
N LEU A 81 1.97 12.63 -5.32
CA LEU A 81 2.25 11.56 -4.36
C LEU A 81 3.73 11.16 -4.42
N TYR A 82 4.28 11.05 -5.61
CA TYR A 82 5.69 10.71 -5.80
C TYR A 82 6.58 11.74 -5.09
N GLU A 83 6.31 13.03 -5.27
CA GLU A 83 7.05 14.09 -4.58
C GLU A 83 6.92 13.97 -3.07
N GLU A 84 5.70 13.73 -2.58
CA GLU A 84 5.46 13.55 -1.14
C GLU A 84 6.33 12.43 -0.57
N LEU A 85 6.38 11.28 -1.26
CA LEU A 85 7.10 10.11 -0.76
C LEU A 85 8.61 10.24 -0.97
N GLN A 86 9.07 10.93 -2.02
CA GLN A 86 10.49 11.20 -2.22
C GLN A 86 11.08 12.08 -1.12
N ALA A 87 10.27 12.95 -0.55
CA ALA A 87 10.71 13.85 0.54
C ALA A 87 10.91 13.09 1.85
N LYS A 88 10.44 11.86 1.94
CA LYS A 88 10.67 10.99 3.08
C LYS A 88 12.02 10.29 2.91
N GLU A 89 12.28 9.27 3.74
CA GLU A 89 13.47 8.46 3.58
C GLU A 89 13.46 7.73 2.22
N GLU A 90 14.58 7.11 1.87
CA GLU A 90 14.71 6.43 0.57
C GLU A 90 13.80 5.20 0.50
N ILE A 91 12.52 5.41 0.24
CA ILE A 91 11.54 4.34 0.17
C ILE A 91 11.15 3.96 -1.26
N ILE A 92 11.46 4.85 -2.23
CA ILE A 92 11.19 4.54 -3.64
C ILE A 92 12.18 3.47 -4.09
N HIS A 93 11.67 2.37 -4.64
CA HIS A 93 12.53 1.31 -5.14
C HIS A 93 13.43 1.85 -6.26
N PRO A 94 14.74 1.54 -6.24
CA PRO A 94 15.66 2.10 -7.25
C PRO A 94 15.26 1.78 -8.69
N GLU A 95 14.64 0.64 -8.93
CA GLU A 95 14.15 0.24 -10.25
C GLU A 95 12.68 0.57 -10.45
N GLY A 96 12.05 1.22 -9.47
CA GLY A 96 10.64 1.55 -9.50
C GLY A 96 10.38 3.04 -9.45
N LYS A 97 11.25 3.85 -10.07
CA LYS A 97 11.03 5.29 -10.15
C LYS A 97 9.83 5.58 -11.04
N LEU A 98 9.21 6.74 -10.80
CA LEU A 98 8.04 7.13 -11.58
C LEU A 98 8.37 7.18 -13.07
N GLU A 99 7.62 6.40 -13.86
CA GLU A 99 7.76 6.40 -15.31
C GLU A 99 6.46 5.96 -15.96
N THR A 100 6.29 6.33 -17.23
CA THR A 100 5.15 5.91 -18.02
C THR A 100 5.49 4.57 -18.66
N LYS A 101 4.64 3.58 -18.41
CA LYS A 101 4.82 2.23 -18.94
C LYS A 101 4.19 2.08 -20.32
N PRO A 102 4.65 1.09 -21.12
CA PRO A 102 4.09 0.89 -22.48
C PRO A 102 2.58 0.62 -22.50
N TRP A 103 2.01 0.11 -21.40
CA TRP A 103 0.58 -0.16 -21.33
C TRP A 103 -0.25 1.06 -20.90
N GLY A 104 0.33 2.26 -20.96
CA GLY A 104 -0.42 3.50 -20.78
C GLY A 104 -0.69 3.91 -19.34
N VAL A 105 0.20 3.54 -18.43
CA VAL A 105 0.04 3.84 -17.01
C VAL A 105 1.34 4.41 -16.46
N LYS A 106 1.24 5.46 -15.65
CA LYS A 106 2.39 5.94 -14.86
C LYS A 106 2.43 5.13 -13.58
N GLU A 107 3.62 4.66 -13.21
CA GLU A 107 3.78 3.84 -12.01
C GLU A 107 5.07 4.15 -11.28
N PHE A 108 5.06 3.97 -9.95
CA PHE A 108 6.28 3.88 -9.17
C PHE A 108 6.07 2.86 -8.05
N VAL A 109 7.18 2.38 -7.48
CA VAL A 109 7.16 1.26 -6.54
C VAL A 109 7.80 1.64 -5.22
N VAL A 110 7.14 1.25 -4.14
CA VAL A 110 7.64 1.37 -2.76
C VAL A 110 7.63 -0.03 -2.16
N LEU A 111 8.67 -0.38 -1.40
CA LEU A 111 8.69 -1.61 -0.63
C LEU A 111 8.34 -1.29 0.82
N ASP A 112 7.42 -2.05 1.41
CA ASP A 112 7.13 -1.89 2.83
C ASP A 112 8.20 -2.63 3.66
N PRO A 113 8.18 -2.54 5.00
CA PRO A 113 9.22 -3.16 5.83
C PRO A 113 9.35 -4.67 5.67
N MET A 114 8.30 -5.36 5.21
CA MET A 114 8.34 -6.80 4.99
C MET A 114 8.76 -7.17 3.57
N GLY A 115 8.89 -6.17 2.69
CA GLY A 115 9.23 -6.40 1.30
C GLY A 115 8.03 -6.54 0.38
N VAL A 116 6.83 -6.25 0.86
CA VAL A 116 5.65 -6.22 -0.01
C VAL A 116 5.80 -5.07 -0.99
N CYS A 117 5.55 -5.35 -2.26
CA CYS A 117 5.70 -4.38 -3.33
C CYS A 117 4.41 -3.56 -3.48
N LEU A 118 4.49 -2.26 -3.22
CA LEU A 118 3.36 -1.36 -3.38
C LEU A 118 3.57 -0.57 -4.66
N THR A 119 2.78 -0.86 -5.68
CA THR A 119 2.85 -0.17 -6.97
C THR A 119 1.74 0.85 -7.05
N PHE A 120 2.10 2.12 -7.01
CA PHE A 120 1.15 3.21 -7.20
C PHE A 120 1.05 3.49 -8.69
N CYS A 121 -0.17 3.65 -9.20
CA CYS A 121 -0.37 3.76 -10.63
C CYS A 121 -1.53 4.70 -10.98
N GLU A 122 -1.38 5.36 -12.13
CA GLU A 122 -2.41 6.24 -12.65
C GLU A 122 -2.42 6.15 -14.18
N PRO A 123 -3.60 5.92 -14.79
CA PRO A 123 -3.67 5.90 -16.25
C PRO A 123 -3.24 7.23 -16.87
N VAL A 124 -2.52 7.17 -17.98
CA VAL A 124 -2.14 8.36 -18.73
C VAL A 124 -3.34 8.76 -19.57
N GLU A 125 -3.67 10.06 -19.55
CA GLU A 125 -4.74 10.56 -20.40
C GLU A 125 -4.40 10.38 -21.88
N ARG A 126 -5.35 9.87 -22.62
CA ARG A 126 -5.24 9.77 -24.07
C ARG A 126 -5.87 10.99 -24.71
N GLN A 127 -5.12 11.61 -25.58
CA GLN A 127 -5.64 12.72 -26.37
C GLN A 127 -6.14 12.20 -27.70
#